data_43932da66f6abb965ee0cb499e0c126e
#
_entry.id   43932da66f6abb965ee0cb499e0c126e
#
_cell.length_a   1.000
_cell.length_b   1.000
_cell.length_c   1.000
_cell.angle_alpha   90.00
_cell.angle_beta   90.00
_cell.angle_gamma   90.00
#
_symmetry.space_group_name_H-M   'P 1'
#
loop_
_entity.id
_entity.type
_entity.pdbx_description
1 polymer ?
#
loop_
_entity_poly.entity_id
_entity_poly.type
_entity_poly.pdbx_seq_one_letter_code
_entity_poly.pdbx_strand_id
1 'polypeptide(L)'
;MELTDIHCHILPGVDDGADTMEEARKILRLEYRDGVRTIIATPHYREGMFEPAMKQVVKVYIQVREMAREMGMHLYLGCEYHTNSRMVKDLRRRRRPSMVGSSYVLTEFSGAHNYEKIRNQVYDLLTEGYQPILAHIERYPCLREDIQKVRELVDLGAYIQMNAGAILGESGSPIRKFGRQVMEEDLLHFIASDAHGVKYRRPNLGACAKYVSKKMGHSYAEKIFCENPDHILKEARRQANLRARKRNKAKEQTT
;
A
#
# COMPACT_ATOMS: atom_id res chain seq x y z
N MET A 1 -3.47 -16.36 11.93
CA MET A 1 -3.33 -14.93 11.54
C MET A 1 -3.97 -14.76 10.18
N GLU A 2 -4.96 -13.89 10.06
CA GLU A 2 -5.56 -13.50 8.79
C GLU A 2 -4.79 -12.29 8.26
N LEU A 3 -4.09 -12.46 7.14
CA LEU A 3 -3.19 -11.45 6.62
C LEU A 3 -3.96 -10.38 5.82
N THR A 4 -3.46 -9.16 5.85
CA THR A 4 -3.91 -8.06 4.98
C THR A 4 -2.78 -7.63 4.06
N ASP A 5 -3.01 -7.70 2.76
CA ASP A 5 -2.10 -7.14 1.76
C ASP A 5 -2.53 -5.71 1.40
N ILE A 6 -1.68 -4.74 1.71
CA ILE A 6 -1.98 -3.32 1.47
C ILE A 6 -1.45 -2.78 0.14
N HIS A 7 -0.74 -3.60 -0.65
CA HIS A 7 -0.11 -3.17 -1.88
C HIS A 7 -0.13 -4.30 -2.91
N CYS A 8 -1.08 -4.23 -3.86
CA CYS A 8 -1.30 -5.26 -4.86
C CYS A 8 -1.89 -4.69 -6.16
N HIS A 9 -1.29 -5.03 -7.31
CA HIS A 9 -1.71 -4.58 -8.65
C HIS A 9 -2.62 -5.61 -9.32
N ILE A 10 -3.69 -5.95 -8.63
CA ILE A 10 -4.62 -7.01 -9.03
C ILE A 10 -5.67 -6.58 -10.06
N LEU A 11 -5.83 -5.27 -10.31
CA LEU A 11 -6.89 -4.76 -11.19
C LEU A 11 -6.49 -4.88 -12.66
N PRO A 12 -7.21 -5.68 -13.48
CA PRO A 12 -6.76 -5.97 -14.84
C PRO A 12 -6.81 -4.77 -15.79
N GLY A 13 -5.71 -4.60 -16.54
CA GLY A 13 -5.62 -3.65 -17.66
C GLY A 13 -5.67 -2.18 -17.27
N VAL A 14 -5.24 -1.83 -16.04
CA VAL A 14 -5.17 -0.44 -15.58
C VAL A 14 -3.74 0.06 -15.37
N ASP A 15 -2.80 -0.85 -15.17
CA ASP A 15 -1.37 -0.61 -15.00
C ASP A 15 -0.56 -1.82 -15.50
N ASP A 16 0.66 -2.04 -14.99
CA ASP A 16 1.53 -3.18 -15.30
C ASP A 16 1.30 -4.40 -14.40
N GLY A 17 0.18 -4.43 -13.67
CA GLY A 17 -0.24 -5.57 -12.87
C GLY A 17 -0.96 -6.65 -13.70
N ALA A 18 -2.07 -7.18 -13.19
CA ALA A 18 -2.85 -8.20 -13.89
C ALA A 18 -3.29 -7.72 -15.29
N ASP A 19 -3.09 -8.54 -16.33
CA ASP A 19 -3.53 -8.23 -17.68
C ASP A 19 -5.03 -8.55 -17.88
N THR A 20 -5.52 -9.61 -17.25
CA THR A 20 -6.86 -10.15 -17.49
C THR A 20 -7.62 -10.47 -16.20
N MET A 21 -8.95 -10.55 -16.30
CA MET A 21 -9.81 -11.00 -15.19
C MET A 21 -9.45 -12.43 -14.71
N GLU A 22 -8.99 -13.29 -15.61
CA GLU A 22 -8.55 -14.63 -15.26
C GLU A 22 -7.23 -14.60 -14.45
N GLU A 23 -6.32 -13.71 -14.79
CA GLU A 23 -5.10 -13.49 -14.01
C GLU A 23 -5.40 -12.91 -12.64
N ALA A 24 -6.26 -11.89 -12.56
CA ALA A 24 -6.75 -11.37 -11.29
C ALA A 24 -7.35 -12.47 -10.40
N ARG A 25 -8.16 -13.37 -10.98
CA ARG A 25 -8.70 -14.55 -10.28
C ARG A 25 -7.61 -15.48 -9.76
N LYS A 26 -6.55 -15.70 -10.54
CA LYS A 26 -5.40 -16.53 -10.12
C LYS A 26 -4.62 -15.86 -8.99
N ILE A 27 -4.40 -14.54 -9.05
CA ILE A 27 -3.78 -13.77 -7.97
C ILE A 27 -4.61 -13.90 -6.69
N LEU A 28 -5.94 -13.71 -6.73
CA LEU A 28 -6.83 -13.91 -5.58
C LEU A 28 -6.67 -15.30 -4.96
N ARG A 29 -6.60 -16.35 -5.78
CA ARG A 29 -6.41 -17.72 -5.29
C ARG A 29 -5.05 -17.92 -4.60
N LEU A 30 -3.99 -17.29 -5.10
CA LEU A 30 -2.67 -17.34 -4.48
C LEU A 30 -2.67 -16.59 -3.14
N GLU A 31 -3.21 -15.37 -3.09
CA GLU A 31 -3.37 -14.60 -1.87
C GLU A 31 -4.18 -15.37 -0.81
N TYR A 32 -5.31 -15.96 -1.21
CA TYR A 32 -6.13 -16.75 -0.31
C TYR A 32 -5.36 -17.94 0.28
N ARG A 33 -4.59 -18.67 -0.55
CA ARG A 33 -3.73 -19.81 -0.12
C ARG A 33 -2.62 -19.36 0.82
N ASP A 34 -2.11 -18.16 0.64
CA ASP A 34 -1.10 -17.54 1.49
C ASP A 34 -1.67 -17.07 2.86
N GLY A 35 -2.99 -17.16 3.05
CA GLY A 35 -3.66 -16.76 4.29
C GLY A 35 -4.13 -15.31 4.29
N VAL A 36 -4.04 -14.61 3.15
CA VAL A 36 -4.59 -13.26 2.99
C VAL A 36 -6.12 -13.33 2.93
N ARG A 37 -6.78 -12.46 3.67
CA ARG A 37 -8.24 -12.32 3.69
C ARG A 37 -8.69 -10.94 3.30
N THR A 38 -7.80 -9.97 3.36
CA THR A 38 -8.07 -8.58 2.96
C THR A 38 -6.96 -8.09 2.02
N ILE A 39 -7.37 -7.46 0.92
CA ILE A 39 -6.46 -6.84 -0.05
C ILE A 39 -6.89 -5.38 -0.25
N ILE A 40 -5.93 -4.48 -0.29
CA ILE A 40 -6.12 -3.13 -0.83
C ILE A 40 -5.48 -3.11 -2.21
N ALA A 41 -6.30 -3.11 -3.25
CA ALA A 41 -5.83 -2.94 -4.62
C ALA A 41 -5.30 -1.51 -4.80
N THR A 42 -4.06 -1.41 -5.26
CA THR A 42 -3.33 -0.14 -5.36
C THR A 42 -2.80 0.07 -6.78
N PRO A 43 -3.69 0.19 -7.79
CA PRO A 43 -3.21 0.43 -9.13
C PRO A 43 -2.34 1.69 -9.16
N HIS A 44 -1.32 1.67 -10.02
CA HIS A 44 -0.45 2.82 -10.22
C HIS A 44 -1.23 4.06 -10.69
N TYR A 45 -0.81 5.20 -10.16
CA TYR A 45 -0.98 6.48 -10.80
C TYR A 45 0.37 7.16 -10.97
N ARG A 46 0.86 7.18 -12.19
CA ARG A 46 2.13 7.79 -12.56
C ARG A 46 1.93 8.64 -13.81
N GLU A 47 2.11 9.93 -13.66
CA GLU A 47 1.96 10.90 -14.74
C GLU A 47 2.86 10.55 -15.93
N GLY A 48 2.30 10.56 -17.13
CA GLY A 48 2.99 10.22 -18.37
C GLY A 48 3.22 8.72 -18.61
N MET A 49 2.80 7.83 -17.68
CA MET A 49 2.99 6.38 -17.82
C MET A 49 1.72 5.60 -17.51
N PHE A 50 1.18 5.71 -16.30
CA PHE A 50 -0.03 5.02 -15.86
C PHE A 50 -1.06 6.05 -15.38
N GLU A 51 -1.96 6.44 -16.28
CA GLU A 51 -3.03 7.41 -16.00
C GLU A 51 -4.42 6.85 -16.32
N PRO A 52 -4.79 5.67 -15.80
CA PRO A 52 -6.09 5.08 -16.12
C PRO A 52 -7.20 6.00 -15.68
N ALA A 53 -8.26 6.11 -16.50
CA ALA A 53 -9.44 6.86 -16.12
C ALA A 53 -10.10 6.24 -14.89
N MET A 54 -10.46 7.03 -13.87
CA MET A 54 -11.08 6.51 -12.64
C MET A 54 -12.35 5.70 -12.89
N LYS A 55 -13.12 6.04 -13.94
CA LYS A 55 -14.29 5.26 -14.34
C LYS A 55 -13.91 3.82 -14.72
N GLN A 56 -12.80 3.63 -15.43
CA GLN A 56 -12.25 2.31 -15.77
C GLN A 56 -11.78 1.57 -14.51
N VAL A 57 -10.98 2.23 -13.68
CA VAL A 57 -10.50 1.65 -12.41
C VAL A 57 -11.66 1.16 -11.55
N VAL A 58 -12.69 1.98 -11.35
CA VAL A 58 -13.87 1.61 -10.55
C VAL A 58 -14.64 0.46 -11.20
N LYS A 59 -14.77 0.44 -12.52
CA LYS A 59 -15.46 -0.64 -13.23
C LYS A 59 -14.79 -2.00 -12.98
N VAL A 60 -13.48 -2.10 -13.19
CA VAL A 60 -12.75 -3.37 -12.98
C VAL A 60 -12.63 -3.72 -11.50
N TYR A 61 -12.47 -2.73 -10.62
CA TYR A 61 -12.50 -2.93 -9.17
C TYR A 61 -13.78 -3.62 -8.69
N ILE A 62 -14.96 -3.16 -9.16
CA ILE A 62 -16.24 -3.78 -8.78
C ILE A 62 -16.28 -5.26 -9.17
N GLN A 63 -15.79 -5.61 -10.35
CA GLN A 63 -15.76 -6.99 -10.85
C GLN A 63 -14.80 -7.86 -10.02
N VAL A 64 -13.58 -7.38 -9.76
CA VAL A 64 -12.59 -8.13 -8.96
C VAL A 64 -13.04 -8.24 -7.51
N ARG A 65 -13.68 -7.21 -6.95
CA ARG A 65 -14.24 -7.24 -5.59
C ARG A 65 -15.29 -8.32 -5.44
N GLU A 66 -16.16 -8.49 -6.43
CA GLU A 66 -17.16 -9.55 -6.39
C GLU A 66 -16.52 -10.94 -6.41
N MET A 67 -15.50 -11.16 -7.26
CA MET A 67 -14.73 -12.40 -7.26
C MET A 67 -14.04 -12.66 -5.91
N ALA A 68 -13.49 -11.61 -5.28
CA ALA A 68 -12.88 -11.74 -3.94
C ALA A 68 -13.95 -12.12 -2.90
N ARG A 69 -15.13 -11.50 -2.93
CA ARG A 69 -16.25 -11.80 -2.03
C ARG A 69 -16.70 -13.26 -2.15
N GLU A 70 -16.81 -13.79 -3.36
CA GLU A 70 -17.13 -15.22 -3.62
C GLU A 70 -16.11 -16.17 -3.00
N MET A 71 -14.86 -15.73 -2.84
CA MET A 71 -13.78 -16.50 -2.19
C MET A 71 -13.68 -16.25 -0.67
N GLY A 72 -14.59 -15.46 -0.07
CA GLY A 72 -14.53 -15.09 1.34
C GLY A 72 -13.44 -14.08 1.67
N MET A 73 -13.04 -13.26 0.71
CA MET A 73 -12.04 -12.22 0.86
C MET A 73 -12.67 -10.82 0.76
N HIS A 74 -12.00 -9.86 1.38
CA HIS A 74 -12.33 -8.44 1.26
C HIS A 74 -11.36 -7.74 0.31
N LEU A 75 -11.89 -7.05 -0.70
CA LEU A 75 -11.11 -6.19 -1.59
C LEU A 75 -11.52 -4.74 -1.40
N TYR A 76 -10.55 -3.89 -1.14
CA TYR A 76 -10.68 -2.44 -1.07
C TYR A 76 -9.90 -1.76 -2.18
N LEU A 77 -10.19 -0.48 -2.41
CA LEU A 77 -9.49 0.33 -3.42
C LEU A 77 -8.61 1.38 -2.75
N GLY A 78 -7.37 1.41 -3.15
CA GLY A 78 -6.38 2.45 -2.90
C GLY A 78 -5.77 2.93 -4.21
N CYS A 79 -4.56 3.47 -4.13
CA CYS A 79 -3.75 3.86 -5.26
C CYS A 79 -2.29 3.92 -4.82
N GLU A 80 -1.39 3.35 -5.60
CA GLU A 80 0.02 3.67 -5.48
C GLU A 80 0.29 4.94 -6.29
N TYR A 81 0.52 6.03 -5.56
CA TYR A 81 0.71 7.33 -6.17
C TYR A 81 2.20 7.62 -6.37
N HIS A 82 2.67 7.63 -7.62
CA HIS A 82 4.02 8.10 -7.93
C HIS A 82 4.09 9.63 -7.76
N THR A 83 5.04 10.08 -6.94
CA THR A 83 5.14 11.49 -6.54
C THR A 83 5.31 12.45 -7.71
N ASN A 84 4.56 13.53 -7.69
CA ASN A 84 4.69 14.67 -8.59
C ASN A 84 4.23 15.96 -7.91
N SER A 85 4.46 17.10 -8.53
CA SER A 85 4.11 18.43 -7.99
C SER A 85 2.60 18.68 -7.81
N ARG A 86 1.74 17.83 -8.38
CA ARG A 86 0.28 17.96 -8.29
C ARG A 86 -0.34 17.00 -7.28
N MET A 87 0.44 16.10 -6.69
CA MET A 87 -0.04 15.00 -5.84
C MET A 87 -1.01 15.49 -4.75
N VAL A 88 -0.60 16.45 -3.93
CA VAL A 88 -1.44 17.02 -2.87
C VAL A 88 -2.74 17.60 -3.42
N LYS A 89 -2.66 18.37 -4.51
CA LYS A 89 -3.83 18.97 -5.18
C LYS A 89 -4.81 17.91 -5.70
N ASP A 90 -4.29 16.83 -6.25
CA ASP A 90 -5.11 15.74 -6.80
C ASP A 90 -5.76 14.90 -5.70
N LEU A 91 -5.07 14.67 -4.60
CA LEU A 91 -5.63 14.04 -3.40
C LEU A 91 -6.75 14.90 -2.79
N ARG A 92 -6.55 16.20 -2.60
CA ARG A 92 -7.58 17.14 -2.12
C ARG A 92 -8.82 17.12 -3.01
N ARG A 93 -8.65 17.08 -4.33
CA ARG A 93 -9.72 17.02 -5.33
C ARG A 93 -10.30 15.64 -5.53
N ARG A 94 -9.78 14.65 -4.82
CA ARG A 94 -10.18 13.23 -4.94
C ARG A 94 -10.13 12.70 -6.37
N ARG A 95 -9.15 13.17 -7.14
CA ARG A 95 -8.91 12.65 -8.49
C ARG A 95 -8.38 11.23 -8.46
N ARG A 96 -7.69 10.88 -7.36
CA ARG A 96 -7.23 9.53 -7.05
C ARG A 96 -7.59 9.20 -5.60
N PRO A 97 -7.90 7.94 -5.31
CA PRO A 97 -8.20 7.53 -3.94
C PRO A 97 -6.92 7.52 -3.09
N SER A 98 -7.03 7.91 -1.84
CA SER A 98 -6.11 7.47 -0.79
C SER A 98 -6.39 6.01 -0.43
N MET A 99 -5.63 5.42 0.47
CA MET A 99 -5.84 4.04 0.92
C MET A 99 -7.24 3.90 1.53
N VAL A 100 -8.15 3.26 0.80
CA VAL A 100 -9.56 3.03 1.19
C VAL A 100 -10.33 4.33 1.52
N GLY A 101 -9.86 5.47 1.02
CA GLY A 101 -10.45 6.79 1.37
C GLY A 101 -10.13 7.28 2.79
N SER A 102 -9.16 6.71 3.46
CA SER A 102 -8.55 7.18 4.72
C SER A 102 -7.64 8.38 4.48
N SER A 103 -6.91 8.82 5.51
CA SER A 103 -5.81 9.79 5.37
C SER A 103 -4.51 9.16 4.89
N TYR A 104 -4.37 7.84 4.92
CA TYR A 104 -3.17 7.15 4.46
C TYR A 104 -3.03 7.22 2.93
N VAL A 105 -1.80 7.48 2.46
CA VAL A 105 -1.46 7.58 1.03
C VAL A 105 -0.23 6.73 0.75
N LEU A 106 -0.38 5.70 -0.07
CA LEU A 106 0.74 4.90 -0.54
C LEU A 106 1.49 5.70 -1.61
N THR A 107 2.74 6.02 -1.33
CA THR A 107 3.54 7.00 -2.08
C THR A 107 4.78 6.33 -2.64
N GLU A 108 4.90 6.30 -3.97
CA GLU A 108 6.07 5.80 -4.68
C GLU A 108 6.98 6.94 -5.12
N PHE A 109 8.30 6.71 -5.04
CA PHE A 109 9.33 7.62 -5.54
C PHE A 109 10.15 6.96 -6.65
N SER A 110 10.76 7.78 -7.50
CA SER A 110 11.78 7.27 -8.42
C SER A 110 13.03 6.84 -7.65
N GLY A 111 13.66 5.74 -8.05
CA GLY A 111 14.95 5.32 -7.50
C GLY A 111 16.08 6.35 -7.69
N ALA A 112 15.90 7.31 -8.60
CA ALA A 112 16.83 8.41 -8.81
C ALA A 112 16.58 9.63 -7.88
N HIS A 113 15.51 9.61 -7.07
CA HIS A 113 15.26 10.72 -6.15
C HIS A 113 16.28 10.69 -5.00
N ASN A 114 16.79 11.88 -4.66
CA ASN A 114 17.60 12.06 -3.47
C ASN A 114 16.72 12.12 -2.20
N TYR A 115 17.37 12.08 -1.04
CA TYR A 115 16.69 12.08 0.25
C TYR A 115 15.85 13.33 0.48
N GLU A 116 16.34 14.51 0.12
CA GLU A 116 15.64 15.79 0.32
C GLU A 116 14.30 15.82 -0.42
N LYS A 117 14.26 15.25 -1.63
CA LYS A 117 13.03 15.15 -2.41
C LYS A 117 12.00 14.27 -1.70
N ILE A 118 12.43 13.14 -1.16
CA ILE A 118 11.56 12.23 -0.39
C ILE A 118 11.04 12.94 0.86
N ARG A 119 11.95 13.50 1.65
CA ARG A 119 11.63 14.20 2.90
C ARG A 119 10.66 15.37 2.68
N ASN A 120 10.89 16.20 1.66
CA ASN A 120 10.03 17.33 1.36
C ASN A 120 8.62 16.87 0.96
N GLN A 121 8.49 15.83 0.14
CA GLN A 121 7.18 15.30 -0.23
C GLN A 121 6.43 14.69 0.97
N VAL A 122 7.15 14.02 1.89
CA VAL A 122 6.59 13.54 3.16
C VAL A 122 6.06 14.71 3.98
N TYR A 123 6.85 15.76 4.14
CA TYR A 123 6.46 16.97 4.87
C TYR A 123 5.22 17.63 4.26
N ASP A 124 5.16 17.77 2.92
CA ASP A 124 4.01 18.33 2.21
C ASP A 124 2.73 17.53 2.46
N LEU A 125 2.80 16.19 2.44
CA LEU A 125 1.65 15.33 2.71
C LEU A 125 1.19 15.45 4.16
N LEU A 126 2.11 15.45 5.12
CA LEU A 126 1.79 15.57 6.55
C LEU A 126 1.14 16.92 6.89
N THR A 127 1.65 18.02 6.35
CA THR A 127 1.07 19.35 6.55
C THR A 127 -0.34 19.49 5.99
N GLU A 128 -0.67 18.66 5.01
CA GLU A 128 -2.01 18.56 4.42
C GLU A 128 -2.95 17.56 5.13
N GLY A 129 -2.47 16.99 6.24
CA GLY A 129 -3.22 16.02 7.06
C GLY A 129 -3.29 14.62 6.48
N TYR A 130 -2.41 14.29 5.51
CA TYR A 130 -2.25 12.92 5.02
C TYR A 130 -1.17 12.19 5.81
N GLN A 131 -1.24 10.86 5.82
CA GLN A 131 -0.29 9.96 6.45
C GLN A 131 0.43 9.18 5.33
N PRO A 132 1.63 9.61 4.91
CA PRO A 132 2.35 8.96 3.82
C PRO A 132 2.87 7.58 4.23
N ILE A 133 2.57 6.56 3.42
CA ILE A 133 3.20 5.25 3.45
C ILE A 133 4.21 5.23 2.31
N LEU A 134 5.49 5.14 2.61
CA LEU A 134 6.53 5.04 1.59
C LEU A 134 6.56 3.61 1.07
N ALA A 135 6.18 3.43 -0.19
CA ALA A 135 6.14 2.14 -0.85
C ALA A 135 7.56 1.59 -1.07
N HIS A 136 7.74 0.30 -0.82
CA HIS A 136 8.94 -0.49 -1.14
C HIS A 136 10.26 0.29 -1.01
N ILE A 137 10.56 0.78 0.22
CA ILE A 137 11.72 1.65 0.47
C ILE A 137 13.06 1.00 0.10
N GLU A 138 13.10 -0.31 -0.01
CA GLU A 138 14.27 -1.05 -0.47
C GLU A 138 14.67 -0.72 -1.91
N ARG A 139 13.82 -0.05 -2.68
CA ARG A 139 14.11 0.41 -4.05
C ARG A 139 14.82 1.77 -4.09
N TYR A 140 14.95 2.49 -2.95
CA TYR A 140 15.56 3.82 -2.90
C TYR A 140 17.00 3.74 -2.38
N PRO A 141 18.04 3.91 -3.24
CA PRO A 141 19.44 3.82 -2.84
C PRO A 141 19.77 4.74 -1.68
N CYS A 142 19.28 6.00 -1.71
CA CYS A 142 19.55 6.98 -0.67
C CYS A 142 19.05 6.58 0.74
N LEU A 143 18.05 5.69 0.85
CA LEU A 143 17.58 5.15 2.12
C LEU A 143 18.32 3.87 2.53
N ARG A 144 18.71 3.03 1.54
CA ARG A 144 19.46 1.81 1.82
C ARG A 144 20.89 2.07 2.30
N GLU A 145 21.48 3.17 1.86
CA GLU A 145 22.84 3.55 2.20
C GLU A 145 22.96 4.14 3.61
N ASP A 146 21.84 4.62 4.16
CA ASP A 146 21.83 5.31 5.46
C ASP A 146 20.51 5.09 6.19
N ILE A 147 20.51 4.20 7.16
CA ILE A 147 19.33 3.87 7.98
C ILE A 147 18.82 5.05 8.81
N GLN A 148 19.69 6.02 9.14
CA GLN A 148 19.28 7.21 9.91
C GLN A 148 18.27 8.04 9.11
N LYS A 149 18.37 8.06 7.78
CA LYS A 149 17.37 8.71 6.92
C LYS A 149 16.00 8.05 7.01
N VAL A 150 15.95 6.72 7.17
CA VAL A 150 14.68 6.01 7.39
C VAL A 150 14.11 6.40 8.75
N ARG A 151 14.94 6.46 9.81
CA ARG A 151 14.53 6.89 11.15
C ARG A 151 13.99 8.31 11.14
N GLU A 152 14.70 9.25 10.52
CA GLU A 152 14.23 10.65 10.39
C GLU A 152 12.85 10.75 9.71
N LEU A 153 12.58 9.93 8.66
CA LEU A 153 11.28 9.90 7.99
C LEU A 153 10.18 9.35 8.90
N VAL A 154 10.49 8.32 9.71
CA VAL A 154 9.56 7.77 10.71
C VAL A 154 9.30 8.79 11.81
N ASP A 155 10.32 9.45 12.34
CA ASP A 155 10.20 10.49 13.36
C ASP A 155 9.41 11.70 12.85
N LEU A 156 9.48 12.00 11.55
CA LEU A 156 8.66 13.02 10.90
C LEU A 156 7.18 12.61 10.83
N GLY A 157 6.86 11.31 10.85
CA GLY A 157 5.50 10.77 10.81
C GLY A 157 5.17 9.94 9.56
N ALA A 158 6.19 9.55 8.77
CA ALA A 158 5.99 8.65 7.64
C ALA A 158 5.87 7.19 8.11
N TYR A 159 5.11 6.43 7.36
CA TYR A 159 5.02 4.97 7.50
C TYR A 159 5.89 4.28 6.45
N ILE A 160 6.55 3.21 6.84
CA ILE A 160 7.51 2.48 6.01
C ILE A 160 6.89 1.16 5.55
N GLN A 161 6.87 0.93 4.24
CA GLN A 161 6.48 -0.34 3.65
C GLN A 161 7.66 -0.95 2.89
N MET A 162 7.85 -2.26 3.03
CA MET A 162 8.77 -3.07 2.24
C MET A 162 8.04 -4.24 1.58
N ASN A 163 8.57 -4.69 0.45
CA ASN A 163 8.01 -5.84 -0.26
C ASN A 163 8.39 -7.16 0.42
N ALA A 164 7.45 -8.09 0.47
CA ALA A 164 7.67 -9.43 1.04
C ALA A 164 8.83 -10.16 0.37
N GLY A 165 8.96 -10.07 -0.97
CA GLY A 165 10.07 -10.65 -1.71
C GLY A 165 11.43 -10.09 -1.30
N ALA A 166 11.53 -8.81 -0.97
CA ALA A 166 12.75 -8.19 -0.46
C ALA A 166 13.16 -8.78 0.89
N ILE A 167 12.23 -8.93 1.81
CA ILE A 167 12.43 -9.55 3.14
C ILE A 167 12.84 -11.03 3.01
N LEU A 168 12.23 -11.76 2.07
CA LEU A 168 12.57 -13.15 1.79
C LEU A 168 13.94 -13.31 1.10
N GLY A 169 14.47 -12.24 0.50
CA GLY A 169 15.77 -12.23 -0.16
C GLY A 169 15.72 -12.46 -1.69
N GLU A 170 14.54 -12.38 -2.30
CA GLU A 170 14.35 -12.50 -3.76
C GLU A 170 15.08 -11.39 -4.52
N SER A 171 15.30 -10.23 -3.87
CA SER A 171 16.05 -9.09 -4.42
C SER A 171 17.55 -9.10 -4.08
N GLY A 172 18.05 -10.21 -3.52
CA GLY A 172 19.48 -10.40 -3.19
C GLY A 172 19.85 -10.05 -1.75
N SER A 173 21.05 -10.49 -1.36
CA SER A 173 21.56 -10.40 0.03
C SER A 173 21.62 -9.00 0.59
N PRO A 174 22.07 -7.96 -0.14
CA PRO A 174 22.17 -6.60 0.39
C PRO A 174 20.79 -6.04 0.77
N ILE A 175 19.79 -6.27 -0.08
CA ILE A 175 18.40 -5.83 0.15
C ILE A 175 17.81 -6.55 1.36
N ARG A 176 18.02 -7.87 1.46
CA ARG A 176 17.57 -8.65 2.62
C ARG A 176 18.22 -8.18 3.92
N LYS A 177 19.52 -7.84 3.88
CA LYS A 177 20.24 -7.30 5.04
C LYS A 177 19.64 -5.96 5.50
N PHE A 178 19.37 -5.07 4.55
CA PHE A 178 18.70 -3.80 4.82
C PHE A 178 17.31 -4.01 5.44
N GLY A 179 16.47 -4.87 4.84
CA GLY A 179 15.14 -5.18 5.40
C GLY A 179 15.20 -5.75 6.81
N ARG A 180 16.19 -6.60 7.09
CA ARG A 180 16.44 -7.10 8.45
C ARG A 180 16.79 -5.96 9.41
N GLN A 181 17.66 -5.05 9.02
CA GLN A 181 18.03 -3.89 9.84
C GLN A 181 16.82 -2.99 10.12
N VAL A 182 15.99 -2.70 9.10
CA VAL A 182 14.75 -1.91 9.26
C VAL A 182 13.80 -2.56 10.27
N MET A 183 13.69 -3.90 10.28
CA MET A 183 12.89 -4.64 11.25
C MET A 183 13.49 -4.61 12.65
N GLU A 184 14.80 -4.87 12.79
CA GLU A 184 15.52 -4.90 14.09
C GLU A 184 15.51 -3.54 14.80
N GLU A 185 15.46 -2.44 14.04
CA GLU A 185 15.36 -1.08 14.56
C GLU A 185 13.90 -0.59 14.77
N ASP A 186 12.88 -1.49 14.60
CA ASP A 186 11.43 -1.22 14.70
C ASP A 186 10.97 -0.04 13.83
N LEU A 187 11.59 0.14 12.67
CA LEU A 187 11.25 1.19 11.72
C LEU A 187 10.21 0.75 10.67
N LEU A 188 9.94 -0.57 10.59
CA LEU A 188 9.02 -1.13 9.59
C LEU A 188 7.57 -1.06 10.09
N HIS A 189 6.67 -0.59 9.24
CA HIS A 189 5.24 -0.51 9.58
C HIS A 189 4.41 -1.52 8.79
N PHE A 190 4.76 -1.79 7.54
CA PHE A 190 4.01 -2.67 6.65
C PHE A 190 4.92 -3.56 5.82
N ILE A 191 4.50 -4.79 5.60
CA ILE A 191 5.02 -5.64 4.53
C ILE A 191 3.84 -5.96 3.61
N ALA A 192 4.05 -5.85 2.30
CA ALA A 192 3.03 -6.12 1.29
C ALA A 192 3.60 -6.96 0.16
N SER A 193 2.75 -7.56 -0.66
CA SER A 193 3.20 -8.42 -1.75
C SER A 193 3.80 -7.61 -2.90
N ASP A 194 3.21 -6.47 -3.21
CA ASP A 194 3.45 -5.72 -4.44
C ASP A 194 3.27 -6.64 -5.67
N ALA A 195 2.25 -7.53 -5.58
CA ALA A 195 2.01 -8.55 -6.59
C ALA A 195 1.48 -7.95 -7.89
N HIS A 196 2.10 -8.34 -9.02
CA HIS A 196 1.74 -7.88 -10.36
C HIS A 196 1.27 -9.03 -11.27
N GLY A 197 1.48 -10.28 -10.87
CA GLY A 197 1.09 -11.43 -11.67
C GLY A 197 1.23 -12.76 -10.94
N VAL A 198 1.12 -13.84 -11.70
CA VAL A 198 1.19 -15.21 -11.15
C VAL A 198 2.55 -15.88 -11.30
N LYS A 199 3.41 -15.35 -12.16
CA LYS A 199 4.76 -15.89 -12.43
C LYS A 199 5.84 -15.00 -11.87
N TYR A 200 5.84 -13.73 -12.28
CA TYR A 200 6.77 -12.69 -11.82
C TYR A 200 6.05 -11.81 -10.82
N ARG A 201 6.75 -11.37 -9.76
CA ARG A 201 6.15 -10.56 -8.68
C ARG A 201 4.84 -11.17 -8.19
N ARG A 202 4.87 -12.48 -7.92
CA ARG A 202 3.71 -13.22 -7.43
C ARG A 202 3.46 -12.95 -5.95
N PRO A 203 2.22 -13.17 -5.45
CA PRO A 203 1.93 -13.18 -4.03
C PRO A 203 2.87 -14.12 -3.25
N ASN A 204 3.39 -13.64 -2.12
CA ASN A 204 4.30 -14.38 -1.25
C ASN A 204 4.20 -13.95 0.22
N LEU A 205 3.08 -13.27 0.57
CA LEU A 205 2.90 -12.66 1.89
C LEU A 205 2.87 -13.69 3.02
N GLY A 206 2.24 -14.85 2.79
CA GLY A 206 2.17 -15.93 3.77
C GLY A 206 3.53 -16.54 4.11
N ALA A 207 4.39 -16.71 3.10
CA ALA A 207 5.77 -17.17 3.32
C ALA A 207 6.56 -16.13 4.11
N CYS A 208 6.38 -14.84 3.80
CA CYS A 208 7.04 -13.75 4.50
C CYS A 208 6.56 -13.65 5.95
N ALA A 209 5.26 -13.76 6.23
CA ALA A 209 4.72 -13.73 7.58
C ALA A 209 5.28 -14.86 8.46
N LYS A 210 5.41 -16.07 7.93
CA LYS A 210 6.08 -17.19 8.61
C LYS A 210 7.55 -16.89 8.91
N TYR A 211 8.27 -16.31 7.95
CA TYR A 211 9.67 -15.93 8.11
C TYR A 211 9.83 -14.85 9.20
N VAL A 212 9.03 -13.79 9.15
CA VAL A 212 9.05 -12.68 10.12
C VAL A 212 8.68 -13.17 11.51
N SER A 213 7.62 -13.99 11.64
CA SER A 213 7.21 -14.59 12.93
C SER A 213 8.33 -15.44 13.55
N LYS A 214 9.07 -16.19 12.72
CA LYS A 214 10.22 -16.99 13.20
C LYS A 214 11.40 -16.13 13.62
N LYS A 215 11.64 -14.98 12.98
CA LYS A 215 12.82 -14.13 13.21
C LYS A 215 12.60 -13.05 14.27
N MET A 216 11.43 -12.42 14.27
CA MET A 216 11.10 -11.26 15.10
C MET A 216 10.06 -11.58 16.19
N GLY A 217 9.47 -12.77 16.16
CA GLY A 217 8.40 -13.19 17.07
C GLY A 217 7.00 -12.98 16.50
N HIS A 218 6.03 -13.70 17.08
CA HIS A 218 4.64 -13.73 16.60
C HIS A 218 3.96 -12.36 16.72
N SER A 219 4.14 -11.66 17.87
CA SER A 219 3.53 -10.36 18.10
C SER A 219 4.02 -9.30 17.11
N TYR A 220 5.31 -9.33 16.74
CA TYR A 220 5.84 -8.44 15.71
C TYR A 220 5.18 -8.72 14.36
N ALA A 221 5.08 -9.99 13.97
CA ALA A 221 4.41 -10.35 12.72
C ALA A 221 2.93 -9.94 12.72
N GLU A 222 2.21 -10.12 13.82
CA GLU A 222 0.81 -9.72 13.97
C GLU A 222 0.65 -8.20 13.84
N LYS A 223 1.54 -7.41 14.47
CA LYS A 223 1.60 -5.95 14.31
C LYS A 223 1.71 -5.55 12.83
N ILE A 224 2.67 -6.16 12.08
CA ILE A 224 3.00 -5.76 10.71
C ILE A 224 1.94 -6.22 9.67
N PHE A 225 1.42 -7.44 9.81
CA PHE A 225 0.55 -8.04 8.78
C PHE A 225 -0.95 -7.90 9.08
N CYS A 226 -1.33 -7.53 10.32
CA CYS A 226 -2.72 -7.47 10.73
C CYS A 226 -3.07 -6.14 11.39
N GLU A 227 -2.42 -5.75 12.52
CA GLU A 227 -2.83 -4.60 13.32
C GLU A 227 -2.62 -3.28 12.60
N ASN A 228 -1.42 -3.04 12.06
CA ASN A 228 -1.12 -1.81 11.30
C ASN A 228 -2.01 -1.66 10.06
N PRO A 229 -2.20 -2.70 9.21
CA PRO A 229 -3.19 -2.67 8.13
C PRO A 229 -4.62 -2.35 8.60
N ASP A 230 -5.05 -2.91 9.74
CA ASP A 230 -6.38 -2.67 10.29
C ASP A 230 -6.58 -1.21 10.75
N HIS A 231 -5.52 -0.51 11.15
CA HIS A 231 -5.58 0.93 11.42
C HIS A 231 -5.99 1.73 10.18
N ILE A 232 -5.51 1.37 8.98
CA ILE A 232 -5.95 2.00 7.72
C ILE A 232 -7.45 1.82 7.53
N LEU A 233 -7.95 0.60 7.73
CA LEU A 233 -9.37 0.27 7.56
C LEU A 233 -10.26 0.94 8.61
N LYS A 234 -9.84 0.99 9.88
CA LYS A 234 -10.55 1.69 10.96
C LYS A 234 -10.63 3.18 10.68
N GLU A 235 -9.53 3.78 10.26
CA GLU A 235 -9.49 5.20 9.93
C GLU A 235 -10.37 5.51 8.71
N ALA A 236 -10.37 4.65 7.69
CA ALA A 236 -11.25 4.79 6.52
C ALA A 236 -12.75 4.78 6.93
N ARG A 237 -13.15 3.87 7.81
CA ARG A 237 -14.52 3.82 8.36
C ARG A 237 -14.85 5.09 9.13
N ARG A 238 -13.94 5.60 9.97
CA ARG A 238 -14.10 6.86 10.70
C ARG A 238 -14.33 8.04 9.76
N GLN A 239 -13.50 8.15 8.71
CA GLN A 239 -13.62 9.20 7.68
C GLN A 239 -14.95 9.11 6.91
N ALA A 240 -15.37 7.91 6.54
CA ALA A 240 -16.67 7.69 5.87
C ALA A 240 -17.85 8.18 6.74
N ASN A 241 -17.84 7.85 8.03
CA ASN A 241 -18.87 8.27 8.98
C ASN A 241 -18.90 9.80 9.16
N LEU A 242 -17.74 10.46 9.25
CA LEU A 242 -17.65 11.92 9.36
C LEU A 242 -18.21 12.61 8.10
N ARG A 243 -17.91 12.07 6.91
CA ARG A 243 -18.45 12.59 5.64
C ARG A 243 -19.96 12.43 5.55
N ALA A 244 -20.50 11.28 5.98
CA ALA A 244 -21.94 11.03 6.01
C ALA A 244 -22.67 12.02 6.94
N ARG A 245 -22.14 12.27 8.14
CA ARG A 245 -22.68 13.25 9.09
C ARG A 245 -22.69 14.67 8.54
N LYS A 246 -21.58 15.10 7.89
CA LYS A 246 -21.50 16.44 7.27
C LYS A 246 -22.53 16.60 6.14
N ARG A 247 -22.73 15.54 5.32
CA ARG A 247 -23.71 15.57 4.22
C ARG A 247 -25.16 15.66 4.73
N ASN A 248 -25.48 14.97 5.84
CA ASN A 248 -26.81 15.03 6.44
C ASN A 248 -27.09 16.43 7.03
N LYS A 249 -26.15 17.01 7.79
CA LYS A 249 -26.26 18.38 8.30
C LYS A 249 -26.45 19.43 7.21
N ALA A 250 -25.74 19.28 6.08
CA ALA A 250 -25.89 20.21 4.95
C ALA A 250 -27.29 20.11 4.28
N LYS A 251 -27.90 18.92 4.27
CA LYS A 251 -29.26 18.74 3.77
C LYS A 251 -30.30 19.35 4.70
N GLU A 252 -30.17 19.22 6.04
CA GLU A 252 -31.05 19.78 7.03
C GLU A 252 -31.02 21.32 7.04
N GLN A 253 -29.93 21.96 6.63
CA GLN A 253 -29.81 23.43 6.53
C GLN A 253 -30.37 24.01 5.23
N THR A 254 -30.70 23.17 4.25
CA THR A 254 -31.26 23.58 2.94
C THR A 254 -32.75 23.27 2.80
N THR A 255 -33.35 22.70 3.83
CA THR A 255 -34.81 22.47 3.99
C THR A 255 -35.39 23.45 4.95
#